data_ce8232932738cb383ce2f9a972640b90
#
_entry.id   ce8232932738cb383ce2f9a972640b90
#
_cell.length_a   1.000
_cell.length_b   1.000
_cell.length_c   1.000
_cell.angle_alpha   90.00
_cell.angle_beta   90.00
_cell.angle_gamma   90.00
#
_symmetry.space_group_name_H-M   'P 1'
#
loop_
_entity.id
_entity.type
_entity.pdbx_description
1 polymer ?
#
loop_
_entity_poly.entity_id
_entity_poly.type
_entity_poly.pdbx_seq_one_letter_code
_entity_poly.pdbx_strand_id
1 'polypeptide(L)'
;MGQYRIKRAIEASLVDKITAWLSADSWTGIAVVKSRTEAYEQIPAICVELGDHDPVRKEIGSKTYIKYFKLSIRLFCKNDGQRLDLSSWLFDKLEDNVDYYNYTITNGIVSAKVLAGKIIIKRWLDDKQELTNTENLDSKDKFRHILRCEVYVA
;
A
#
# COMPACT_ATOMS: atom_id res chain seq x y z
N MET A 1 5.81 -17.95 11.87
CA MET A 1 5.13 -16.67 12.19
C MET A 1 3.63 -16.90 12.33
N GLY A 2 3.02 -16.33 13.38
CA GLY A 2 1.58 -16.39 13.55
C GLY A 2 0.84 -15.56 12.49
N GLN A 3 -0.34 -16.03 12.08
CA GLN A 3 -1.14 -15.34 11.04
C GLN A 3 -1.54 -13.91 11.43
N TYR A 4 -1.55 -13.58 12.71
CA TYR A 4 -1.91 -12.24 13.17
C TYR A 4 -0.93 -11.14 12.71
N ARG A 5 0.27 -11.51 12.27
CA ARG A 5 1.26 -10.56 11.78
C ARG A 5 1.25 -10.37 10.25
N ILE A 6 0.39 -11.09 9.54
CA ILE A 6 0.40 -11.08 8.08
C ILE A 6 0.09 -9.67 7.52
N LYS A 7 -0.86 -8.95 8.09
CA LYS A 7 -1.19 -7.59 7.66
C LYS A 7 0.01 -6.65 7.80
N ARG A 8 0.71 -6.73 8.93
CA ARG A 8 1.91 -5.92 9.15
C ARG A 8 3.04 -6.28 8.21
N ALA A 9 3.19 -7.56 7.90
CA ALA A 9 4.20 -8.03 6.95
C ALA A 9 3.89 -7.58 5.52
N ILE A 10 2.62 -7.59 5.11
CA ILE A 10 2.19 -7.05 3.82
C ILE A 10 2.48 -5.54 3.75
N GLU A 11 2.09 -4.80 4.76
CA GLU A 11 2.32 -3.36 4.82
C GLU A 11 3.80 -3.03 4.76
N ALA A 12 4.63 -3.69 5.56
CA ALA A 12 6.06 -3.47 5.59
C ALA A 12 6.72 -3.85 4.25
N SER A 13 6.32 -4.95 3.63
CA SER A 13 6.82 -5.38 2.33
C SER A 13 6.50 -4.36 1.24
N LEU A 14 5.29 -3.82 1.25
CA LEU A 14 4.87 -2.78 0.30
C LEU A 14 5.61 -1.47 0.51
N VAL A 15 5.74 -1.02 1.74
CA VAL A 15 6.48 0.21 2.07
C VAL A 15 7.92 0.11 1.62
N ASP A 16 8.60 -0.99 1.92
CA ASP A 16 9.98 -1.22 1.51
C ASP A 16 10.11 -1.24 -0.02
N LYS A 17 9.20 -1.93 -0.70
CA LYS A 17 9.24 -2.05 -2.16
C LYS A 17 8.97 -0.72 -2.87
N ILE A 18 7.96 0.01 -2.42
CA ILE A 18 7.62 1.32 -2.98
C ILE A 18 8.79 2.29 -2.76
N THR A 19 9.40 2.28 -1.60
CA THR A 19 10.57 3.10 -1.29
C THR A 19 11.73 2.78 -2.25
N ALA A 20 11.98 1.49 -2.49
CA ALA A 20 13.02 1.04 -3.43
C ALA A 20 12.71 1.47 -4.88
N TRP A 21 11.47 1.36 -5.32
CA TRP A 21 11.05 1.78 -6.66
C TRP A 21 11.20 3.29 -6.85
N LEU A 22 10.83 4.09 -5.85
CA LEU A 22 10.99 5.54 -5.91
C LEU A 22 12.45 5.92 -6.08
N SER A 23 13.34 5.29 -5.34
CA SER A 23 14.78 5.52 -5.44
C SER A 23 15.33 5.10 -6.80
N ALA A 24 14.93 3.92 -7.30
CA ALA A 24 15.40 3.38 -8.57
C ALA A 24 14.98 4.23 -9.77
N ASP A 25 13.77 4.79 -9.74
CA ASP A 25 13.21 5.59 -10.82
C ASP A 25 13.41 7.11 -10.60
N SER A 26 14.29 7.47 -9.69
CA SER A 26 14.71 8.87 -9.43
C SER A 26 13.58 9.81 -8.98
N TRP A 27 12.54 9.27 -8.36
CA TRP A 27 11.54 10.10 -7.67
C TRP A 27 12.15 10.62 -6.36
N THR A 28 12.28 11.92 -6.23
CA THR A 28 12.87 12.55 -5.04
C THR A 28 11.83 13.27 -4.21
N GLY A 29 12.06 13.30 -2.89
CA GLY A 29 11.23 14.07 -1.97
C GLY A 29 9.84 13.50 -1.71
N ILE A 30 9.59 12.23 -2.04
CA ILE A 30 8.30 11.57 -1.78
C ILE A 30 8.46 10.66 -0.57
N ALA A 31 7.69 10.92 0.49
CA ALA A 31 7.66 10.09 1.69
C ALA A 31 6.73 8.89 1.49
N VAL A 32 7.11 7.74 2.06
CA VAL A 32 6.23 6.56 2.12
C VAL A 32 5.87 6.33 3.57
N VAL A 33 4.59 6.45 3.89
CA VAL A 33 4.11 6.49 5.28
C VAL A 33 2.94 5.51 5.46
N LYS A 34 2.56 5.28 6.71
CA LYS A 34 1.52 4.32 7.09
C LYS A 34 0.26 4.98 7.65
N SER A 35 0.29 6.28 7.89
CA SER A 35 -0.86 7.02 8.40
C SER A 35 -1.15 8.27 7.56
N ARG A 36 -2.43 8.64 7.52
CA ARG A 36 -2.86 9.84 6.79
C ARG A 36 -2.32 11.12 7.42
N THR A 37 -2.17 11.14 8.73
CA THR A 37 -1.61 12.30 9.44
C THR A 37 -0.17 12.56 9.04
N GLU A 38 0.66 11.51 9.01
CA GLU A 38 2.04 11.62 8.53
C GLU A 38 2.10 12.06 7.07
N ALA A 39 1.22 11.50 6.21
CA ALA A 39 1.15 11.87 4.81
C ALA A 39 0.81 13.36 4.64
N TYR A 40 -0.17 13.85 5.39
CA TYR A 40 -0.57 15.25 5.36
C TYR A 40 0.57 16.19 5.74
N GLU A 41 1.38 15.80 6.70
CA GLU A 41 2.53 16.61 7.17
C GLU A 41 3.72 16.58 6.21
N GLN A 42 3.83 15.56 5.38
CA GLN A 42 5.00 15.30 4.54
C GLN A 42 4.68 15.30 3.04
N ILE A 43 3.72 16.09 2.60
CA ILE A 43 3.35 16.15 1.17
C ILE A 43 4.55 16.60 0.32
N PRO A 44 4.91 15.90 -0.78
CA PRO A 44 4.23 14.73 -1.37
C PRO A 44 4.52 13.42 -0.62
N ALA A 45 3.50 12.59 -0.50
CA ALA A 45 3.62 11.33 0.23
C ALA A 45 2.74 10.21 -0.37
N ILE A 46 3.17 9.00 -0.15
CA ILE A 46 2.40 7.79 -0.45
C ILE A 46 2.03 7.14 0.89
N CYS A 47 0.74 6.98 1.14
CA CYS A 47 0.22 6.37 2.35
C CYS A 47 -0.29 4.96 2.06
N VAL A 48 0.29 3.95 2.69
CA VAL A 48 -0.09 2.54 2.53
C VAL A 48 -0.95 2.12 3.72
N GLU A 49 -2.19 1.73 3.45
CA GLU A 49 -3.12 1.30 4.49
C GLU A 49 -3.71 -0.07 4.13
N LEU A 50 -3.70 -0.99 5.09
CA LEU A 50 -4.43 -2.24 4.99
C LEU A 50 -5.71 -2.15 5.80
N GLY A 51 -6.82 -2.51 5.16
CA GLY A 51 -8.12 -2.59 5.79
C GLY A 51 -8.50 -4.00 6.17
N ASP A 52 -9.79 -4.29 6.06
CA ASP A 52 -10.37 -5.59 6.38
C ASP A 52 -9.91 -6.68 5.42
N HIS A 53 -10.10 -7.93 5.83
CA HIS A 53 -9.83 -9.07 4.98
C HIS A 53 -11.08 -9.95 4.84
N ASP A 54 -11.21 -10.60 3.70
CA ASP A 54 -12.27 -11.54 3.42
C ASP A 54 -11.67 -12.96 3.35
N PRO A 55 -11.92 -13.81 4.37
CA PRO A 55 -11.47 -15.21 4.33
C PRO A 55 -12.38 -16.01 3.42
N VAL A 56 -11.80 -16.71 2.45
CA VAL A 56 -12.52 -17.60 1.54
C VAL A 56 -11.98 -19.01 1.70
N ARG A 57 -12.86 -19.99 1.91
CA ARG A 57 -12.43 -21.38 2.01
C ARG A 57 -11.87 -21.86 0.68
N LYS A 58 -10.73 -22.55 0.72
CA LYS A 58 -10.11 -23.13 -0.48
C LYS A 58 -10.97 -24.19 -1.11
N GLU A 59 -11.64 -25.00 -0.28
CA GLU A 59 -12.49 -26.12 -0.70
C GLU A 59 -13.70 -26.22 0.22
N ILE A 60 -14.77 -26.81 -0.28
CA ILE A 60 -15.97 -27.10 0.53
C ILE A 60 -15.59 -28.06 1.66
N GLY A 61 -15.90 -27.66 2.90
CA GLY A 61 -15.58 -28.44 4.10
C GLY A 61 -14.14 -28.27 4.62
N SER A 62 -13.28 -27.54 3.92
CA SER A 62 -11.92 -27.24 4.36
C SER A 62 -11.90 -26.26 5.52
N LYS A 63 -10.96 -26.46 6.45
CA LYS A 63 -10.63 -25.47 7.50
C LYS A 63 -9.57 -24.47 7.03
N THR A 64 -9.03 -24.61 5.82
CA THR A 64 -8.03 -23.73 5.25
C THR A 64 -8.69 -22.61 4.44
N TYR A 65 -8.28 -21.39 4.69
CA TYR A 65 -8.81 -20.19 4.04
C TYR A 65 -7.74 -19.50 3.19
N ILE A 66 -8.16 -18.98 2.04
CA ILE A 66 -7.41 -17.95 1.31
C ILE A 66 -7.88 -16.62 1.87
N LYS A 67 -6.95 -15.78 2.33
CA LYS A 67 -7.27 -14.46 2.87
C LYS A 67 -7.00 -13.39 1.83
N TYR A 68 -8.04 -12.67 1.47
CA TYR A 68 -7.96 -11.50 0.61
C TYR A 68 -7.98 -10.24 1.48
N PHE A 69 -6.97 -9.40 1.32
CA PHE A 69 -6.82 -8.17 2.08
C PHE A 69 -7.16 -6.98 1.20
N LYS A 70 -7.87 -6.01 1.76
CA LYS A 70 -8.16 -4.75 1.08
C LYS A 70 -7.01 -3.79 1.32
N LEU A 71 -6.34 -3.43 0.23
CA LEU A 71 -5.22 -2.50 0.25
C LEU A 71 -5.66 -1.16 -0.30
N SER A 72 -5.41 -0.10 0.44
CA SER A 72 -5.62 1.28 -0.01
C SER A 72 -4.28 2.00 -0.02
N ILE A 73 -3.91 2.52 -1.18
CA ILE A 73 -2.73 3.37 -1.32
C ILE A 73 -3.21 4.76 -1.70
N ARG A 74 -3.01 5.73 -0.81
CA ARG A 74 -3.38 7.13 -1.03
C ARG A 74 -2.15 7.94 -1.39
N LEU A 75 -2.30 8.72 -2.45
CA LEU A 75 -1.26 9.63 -2.90
C LEU A 75 -1.63 11.05 -2.49
N PHE A 76 -0.73 11.72 -1.81
CA PHE A 76 -0.86 13.12 -1.42
C PHE A 76 0.14 13.91 -2.25
N CYS A 77 -0.33 14.67 -3.23
CA CYS A 77 0.51 15.32 -4.22
C CYS A 77 0.49 16.84 -4.10
N LYS A 78 1.49 17.50 -4.65
CA LYS A 78 1.60 18.96 -4.65
C LYS A 78 0.76 19.63 -5.72
N ASN A 79 0.54 18.94 -6.85
CA ASN A 79 -0.22 19.46 -7.98
C ASN A 79 -0.85 18.29 -8.76
N ASP A 80 -1.72 18.64 -9.69
CA ASP A 80 -2.46 17.67 -10.48
C ASP A 80 -1.56 16.86 -11.43
N GLY A 81 -0.54 17.47 -11.99
CA GLY A 81 0.43 16.78 -12.85
C GLY A 81 1.18 15.69 -12.08
N GLN A 82 1.65 15.99 -10.88
CA GLN A 82 2.30 15.00 -10.02
C GLN A 82 1.33 13.87 -9.64
N ARG A 83 0.08 14.19 -9.35
CA ARG A 83 -0.95 13.20 -9.05
C ARG A 83 -1.14 12.21 -10.20
N LEU A 84 -1.27 12.71 -11.43
CA LEU A 84 -1.45 11.88 -12.62
C LEU A 84 -0.22 11.01 -12.90
N ASP A 85 0.95 11.60 -12.86
CA ASP A 85 2.20 10.90 -13.14
C ASP A 85 2.51 9.84 -12.09
N LEU A 86 2.40 10.21 -10.82
CA LEU A 86 2.71 9.31 -9.71
C LEU A 86 1.71 8.14 -9.62
N SER A 87 0.42 8.41 -9.82
CA SER A 87 -0.61 7.36 -9.79
C SER A 87 -0.43 6.36 -10.93
N SER A 88 -0.15 6.81 -12.13
CA SER A 88 0.10 5.95 -13.29
C SER A 88 1.37 5.12 -13.10
N TRP A 89 2.44 5.74 -12.63
CA TRP A 89 3.69 5.05 -12.34
C TRP A 89 3.51 3.95 -11.29
N LEU A 90 2.83 4.28 -10.19
CA LEU A 90 2.64 3.31 -9.10
C LEU A 90 1.71 2.16 -9.52
N PHE A 91 0.65 2.46 -10.27
CA PHE A 91 -0.25 1.45 -10.82
C PHE A 91 0.52 0.43 -11.67
N ASP A 92 1.36 0.90 -12.59
CA ASP A 92 2.16 0.04 -13.45
C ASP A 92 3.14 -0.82 -12.64
N LYS A 93 3.77 -0.24 -11.63
CA LYS A 93 4.68 -0.99 -10.74
C LYS A 93 3.96 -2.06 -9.94
N LEU A 94 2.76 -1.78 -9.44
CA LEU A 94 2.00 -2.72 -8.63
C LEU A 94 1.40 -3.88 -9.44
N GLU A 95 1.29 -3.75 -10.76
CA GLU A 95 0.84 -4.86 -11.60
C GLU A 95 1.84 -6.02 -11.62
N ASP A 96 3.11 -5.73 -11.39
CA ASP A 96 4.09 -6.76 -11.12
C ASP A 96 3.92 -7.30 -9.69
N ASN A 97 4.17 -8.59 -9.50
CA ASN A 97 4.07 -9.18 -8.18
C ASN A 97 5.11 -8.59 -7.23
N VAL A 98 4.67 -8.25 -6.02
CA VAL A 98 5.53 -7.70 -4.98
C VAL A 98 6.04 -8.82 -4.08
N ASP A 99 7.33 -8.82 -3.79
CA ASP A 99 7.91 -9.79 -2.85
C ASP A 99 7.32 -9.63 -1.45
N TYR A 100 6.91 -10.75 -0.87
CA TYR A 100 6.41 -10.81 0.50
C TYR A 100 7.49 -11.34 1.43
N TYR A 101 7.76 -10.61 2.50
CA TYR A 101 8.76 -10.96 3.50
C TYR A 101 8.11 -11.23 4.85
N ASN A 102 8.61 -12.25 5.54
CA ASN A 102 8.37 -12.41 6.96
C ASN A 102 9.40 -11.58 7.73
N TYR A 103 8.94 -10.75 8.63
CA TYR A 103 9.79 -9.87 9.43
C TYR A 103 9.94 -10.41 10.85
N THR A 104 11.17 -10.40 11.37
CA THR A 104 11.43 -10.63 12.78
C THR A 104 11.25 -9.30 13.51
N ILE A 105 10.27 -9.25 14.41
CA ILE A 105 9.93 -8.03 15.15
C ILE A 105 10.13 -8.29 16.62
N THR A 106 11.04 -7.54 17.23
CA THR A 106 11.35 -7.61 18.67
C THR A 106 11.11 -6.24 19.27
N ASN A 107 10.21 -6.18 20.28
CA ASN A 107 9.83 -4.91 20.93
C ASN A 107 9.40 -3.81 19.95
N GLY A 108 8.66 -4.20 18.90
CA GLY A 108 8.18 -3.26 17.89
C GLY A 108 9.22 -2.88 16.82
N ILE A 109 10.45 -3.36 16.94
CA ILE A 109 11.54 -3.05 16.02
C ILE A 109 11.77 -4.22 15.06
N VAL A 110 11.84 -3.91 13.76
CA VAL A 110 12.15 -4.89 12.72
C VAL A 110 13.66 -5.13 12.73
N SER A 111 14.08 -6.38 12.96
CA SER A 111 15.50 -6.75 13.03
C SER A 111 15.97 -7.55 11.82
N ALA A 112 15.09 -8.31 11.18
CA ALA A 112 15.43 -9.15 10.03
C ALA A 112 14.22 -9.41 9.16
N LYS A 113 14.45 -9.77 7.89
CA LYS A 113 13.40 -10.20 6.97
C LYS A 113 13.84 -11.41 6.15
N VAL A 114 12.90 -12.28 5.83
CA VAL A 114 13.13 -13.47 5.01
C VAL A 114 12.07 -13.53 3.93
N LEU A 115 12.47 -13.72 2.68
CA LEU A 115 11.54 -13.86 1.56
C LEU A 115 10.65 -15.09 1.78
N ALA A 116 9.34 -14.89 1.76
CA ALA A 116 8.37 -15.93 2.10
C ALA A 116 7.27 -16.13 1.04
N GLY A 117 7.26 -15.34 -0.02
CA GLY A 117 6.26 -15.47 -1.08
C GLY A 117 6.11 -14.20 -1.90
N LYS A 118 4.91 -14.04 -2.47
CA LYS A 118 4.55 -12.89 -3.30
C LYS A 118 3.23 -12.31 -2.84
N ILE A 119 3.11 -11.00 -2.91
CA ILE A 119 1.85 -10.28 -2.78
C ILE A 119 1.27 -10.16 -4.18
N ILE A 120 0.09 -10.72 -4.39
CA ILE A 120 -0.56 -10.76 -5.70
C ILE A 120 -1.85 -9.96 -5.65
N ILE A 121 -2.05 -9.08 -6.62
CA ILE A 121 -3.30 -8.33 -6.76
C ILE A 121 -4.34 -9.25 -7.40
N LYS A 122 -5.42 -9.49 -6.67
CA LYS A 122 -6.57 -10.26 -7.18
C LYS A 122 -7.41 -9.42 -8.14
N ARG A 123 -7.71 -8.18 -7.74
CA ARG A 123 -8.47 -7.23 -8.55
C ARG A 123 -8.30 -5.80 -8.06
N TRP A 124 -8.41 -4.86 -8.97
CA TRP A 124 -8.48 -3.44 -8.67
C TRP A 124 -9.92 -3.05 -8.31
N LEU A 125 -10.07 -2.23 -7.29
CA LEU A 125 -11.36 -1.69 -6.86
C LEU A 125 -11.53 -0.23 -7.27
N ASP A 126 -10.49 0.58 -7.07
CA ASP A 126 -10.48 2.01 -7.39
C ASP A 126 -9.11 2.45 -7.91
N ASP A 127 -9.14 3.33 -8.91
CA ASP A 127 -8.01 4.12 -9.38
C ASP A 127 -8.59 5.47 -9.77
N LYS A 128 -8.67 6.40 -8.82
CA LYS A 128 -9.38 7.66 -9.02
C LYS A 128 -8.85 8.78 -8.14
N GLN A 129 -9.16 10.01 -8.52
CA GLN A 129 -8.93 11.17 -7.67
C GLN A 129 -9.77 11.04 -6.39
N GLU A 130 -9.12 11.20 -5.24
CA GLU A 130 -9.82 11.25 -3.97
C GLU A 130 -10.28 12.68 -3.71
N LEU A 131 -11.60 12.89 -3.66
CA LEU A 131 -12.17 14.20 -3.40
C LEU A 131 -12.02 14.53 -1.91
N THR A 132 -11.41 15.68 -1.65
CA THR A 132 -11.38 16.26 -0.31
C THR A 132 -12.57 17.22 -0.15
N ASN A 133 -12.80 17.71 1.07
CA ASN A 133 -13.88 18.64 1.33
C ASN A 133 -13.75 19.88 0.43
N THR A 134 -14.73 20.10 -0.45
CA THR A 134 -14.73 21.20 -1.43
C THR A 134 -14.79 22.58 -0.78
N GLU A 135 -15.16 22.67 0.49
CA GLU A 135 -15.16 23.94 1.25
C GLU A 135 -13.74 24.42 1.58
N ASN A 136 -12.72 23.58 1.39
CA ASN A 136 -11.34 23.88 1.74
C ASN A 136 -10.44 23.85 0.50
N LEU A 137 -10.71 24.75 -0.45
CA LEU A 137 -9.97 24.85 -1.71
C LEU A 137 -8.47 25.17 -1.51
N ASP A 138 -8.12 25.77 -0.38
CA ASP A 138 -6.73 26.12 -0.03
C ASP A 138 -6.01 25.02 0.75
N SER A 139 -6.65 23.88 0.97
CA SER A 139 -6.01 22.76 1.67
C SER A 139 -4.81 22.24 0.88
N LYS A 140 -3.69 22.01 1.58
CA LYS A 140 -2.48 21.47 0.95
C LYS A 140 -2.63 20.04 0.45
N ASP A 141 -3.65 19.31 0.87
CA ASP A 141 -3.92 17.93 0.47
C ASP A 141 -5.01 17.79 -0.60
N LYS A 142 -5.33 18.85 -1.31
CA LYS A 142 -6.40 18.84 -2.33
C LYS A 142 -6.09 17.96 -3.56
N PHE A 143 -4.82 17.70 -3.83
CA PHE A 143 -4.40 16.84 -4.94
C PHE A 143 -4.14 15.42 -4.45
N ARG A 144 -5.23 14.71 -4.20
CA ARG A 144 -5.18 13.35 -3.68
C ARG A 144 -5.66 12.34 -4.70
N HIS A 145 -5.06 11.17 -4.67
CA HIS A 145 -5.47 10.03 -5.50
C HIS A 145 -5.54 8.77 -4.65
N ILE A 146 -6.44 7.87 -4.97
CA ILE A 146 -6.56 6.58 -4.28
C ILE A 146 -6.47 5.42 -5.25
N LEU A 147 -5.62 4.45 -4.92
CA LEU A 147 -5.54 3.15 -5.54
C LEU A 147 -6.00 2.11 -4.52
N ARG A 148 -7.08 1.42 -4.82
CA ARG A 148 -7.61 0.35 -3.94
C ARG A 148 -7.66 -0.95 -4.69
N CYS A 149 -7.24 -2.01 -4.03
CA CYS A 149 -7.26 -3.36 -4.60
C CYS A 149 -7.43 -4.41 -3.52
N GLU A 150 -7.75 -5.62 -3.96
CA GLU A 150 -7.70 -6.81 -3.12
C GLU A 150 -6.42 -7.57 -3.43
N VAL A 151 -5.68 -7.94 -2.39
CA VAL A 151 -4.42 -8.69 -2.50
C VAL A 151 -4.45 -9.96 -1.68
N TYR A 152 -3.61 -10.91 -2.06
CA TYR A 152 -3.37 -12.12 -1.28
C TYR A 152 -1.89 -12.49 -1.35
N VAL A 153 -1.46 -13.32 -0.43
CA VAL A 153 -0.08 -13.83 -0.37
C VAL A 153 -0.05 -15.25 -0.89
N ALA A 154 0.83 -15.50 -1.84
CA ALA A 154 1.04 -16.83 -2.42
C ALA A 154 2.49 -17.30 -2.29
#